data_bc467ecb0b52088a99fe883a722826c2
#
_entry.id   bc467ecb0b52088a99fe883a722826c2
#
_cell.length_a   1.000
_cell.length_b   1.000
_cell.length_c   1.000
_cell.angle_alpha   90.00
_cell.angle_beta   90.00
_cell.angle_gamma   90.00
#
_symmetry.space_group_name_H-M   'P 1'
#
loop_
_entity.id
_entity.type
_entity.pdbx_description
1 polymer ?
#
loop_
_entity_poly.entity_id
_entity_poly.type
_entity_poly.pdbx_seq_one_letter_code
_entity_poly.pdbx_strand_id
1 'polypeptide(L)'
;MRTTVFITCAILLISGTAAAAQTSDPAATADPDRAVKGGALPPGWTARPDGDGDVKSVKFVTMEPGYHLTLGPATILYRESDRANGPFHTLATFHQMKKLKHSEGYGLIMGGQGLAGKDQKYTYFLVRDDGSYLIKRRDGEKTSDVSKGWTPHPAVKKGDAEGKATNLLEIDAKENPNKIEFKVNGQTVHTADAREMSTNGIVGLRVNHNLDLHVQDFALHQ
;
A
#
# COMPACT_ATOMS: atom_id res chain seq x y z
N MET A 1 70.46 -19.09 37.42
CA MET A 1 69.54 -19.27 36.28
C MET A 1 68.14 -19.12 36.79
N ARG A 2 67.47 -18.01 36.48
CA ARG A 2 66.10 -17.76 36.84
C ARG A 2 65.26 -17.79 35.55
N THR A 3 64.37 -18.77 35.45
CA THR A 3 63.51 -18.97 34.30
C THR A 3 62.24 -18.19 34.49
N THR A 4 62.01 -17.18 33.66
CA THR A 4 60.77 -16.35 33.68
C THR A 4 59.75 -16.98 32.73
N VAL A 5 58.58 -17.38 33.25
CA VAL A 5 57.48 -17.92 32.47
C VAL A 5 56.56 -16.73 32.10
N PHE A 6 56.39 -16.44 30.81
CA PHE A 6 55.39 -15.51 30.31
C PHE A 6 54.04 -16.23 30.10
N ILE A 7 53.03 -15.82 30.84
CA ILE A 7 51.67 -16.25 30.62
C ILE A 7 51.00 -15.25 29.65
N THR A 8 50.71 -15.72 28.43
CA THR A 8 50.00 -14.94 27.43
C THR A 8 48.50 -15.12 27.67
N CYS A 9 47.82 -14.05 28.10
CA CYS A 9 46.37 -14.03 28.28
C CYS A 9 45.72 -13.69 26.94
N ALA A 10 45.05 -14.66 26.30
CA ALA A 10 44.28 -14.44 25.08
C ALA A 10 42.92 -13.88 25.47
N ILE A 11 42.62 -12.64 25.09
CA ILE A 11 41.33 -12.00 25.26
C ILE A 11 40.47 -12.41 24.05
N LEU A 12 39.43 -13.23 24.28
CA LEU A 12 38.43 -13.58 23.28
C LEU A 12 37.39 -12.42 23.20
N LEU A 13 37.44 -11.65 22.13
CA LEU A 13 36.42 -10.63 21.80
C LEU A 13 35.21 -11.36 21.24
N ILE A 14 34.15 -11.50 22.03
CA ILE A 14 32.85 -11.98 21.57
C ILE A 14 32.11 -10.77 20.95
N SER A 15 32.07 -10.71 19.62
CA SER A 15 31.26 -9.75 18.88
C SER A 15 29.82 -10.17 18.95
N GLY A 16 29.07 -9.63 19.90
CA GLY A 16 27.62 -9.78 19.96
C GLY A 16 26.95 -8.95 18.84
N THR A 17 26.42 -9.61 17.83
CA THR A 17 25.50 -8.98 16.88
C THR A 17 24.18 -8.71 17.59
N ALA A 18 23.93 -7.47 17.95
CA ALA A 18 22.62 -7.03 18.41
C ALA A 18 21.65 -7.14 17.23
N ALA A 19 20.77 -8.15 17.26
CA ALA A 19 19.59 -8.17 16.42
C ALA A 19 18.70 -7.01 16.85
N ALA A 20 18.55 -6.02 15.99
CA ALA A 20 17.56 -4.95 16.21
C ALA A 20 16.17 -5.61 16.20
N ALA A 21 15.56 -5.73 17.37
CA ALA A 21 14.16 -6.07 17.48
C ALA A 21 13.36 -4.97 16.78
N GLN A 22 12.64 -5.33 15.73
CA GLN A 22 11.63 -4.45 15.14
C GLN A 22 10.56 -4.24 16.20
N THR A 23 10.60 -3.09 16.85
CA THR A 23 9.51 -2.64 17.71
C THR A 23 8.30 -2.41 16.80
N SER A 24 7.28 -3.28 16.92
CA SER A 24 5.95 -3.02 16.39
C SER A 24 5.51 -1.67 16.94
N ASP A 25 5.10 -0.76 16.04
CA ASP A 25 4.63 0.57 16.41
C ASP A 25 3.45 0.41 17.39
N PRO A 26 3.57 0.86 18.66
CA PRO A 26 2.48 0.74 19.64
C PRO A 26 1.25 1.58 19.27
N ALA A 27 1.36 2.50 18.31
CA ALA A 27 0.23 3.26 17.77
C ALA A 27 -0.74 2.41 16.93
N ALA A 28 -0.29 1.30 16.33
CA ALA A 28 -1.15 0.40 15.55
C ALA A 28 -2.22 -0.31 16.39
N THR A 29 -2.04 -0.39 17.72
CA THR A 29 -3.00 -1.02 18.62
C THR A 29 -4.02 -0.04 19.21
N ALA A 30 -3.87 1.27 18.99
CA ALA A 30 -4.65 2.33 19.63
C ALA A 30 -5.78 2.90 18.75
N ASP A 31 -5.95 2.44 17.52
CA ASP A 31 -7.00 2.90 16.60
C ASP A 31 -7.80 1.72 16.03
N PRO A 32 -8.80 1.20 16.79
CA PRO A 32 -9.60 0.07 16.33
C PRO A 32 -10.42 0.45 15.09
N ASP A 33 -10.72 -0.56 14.29
CA ASP A 33 -11.60 -0.42 13.14
C ASP A 33 -12.94 0.17 13.58
N ARG A 34 -13.39 1.23 12.90
CA ARG A 34 -14.72 1.80 13.14
C ARG A 34 -15.81 0.84 12.70
N ALA A 35 -16.92 0.86 13.38
CA ALA A 35 -18.11 0.14 12.94
C ALA A 35 -18.66 0.77 11.66
N VAL A 36 -18.67 -0.01 10.57
CA VAL A 36 -19.27 0.34 9.29
C VAL A 36 -20.30 -0.72 8.94
N LYS A 37 -21.48 -0.27 8.49
CA LYS A 37 -22.48 -1.16 7.92
C LYS A 37 -22.32 -1.16 6.40
N GLY A 38 -21.69 -2.21 5.88
CA GLY A 38 -21.56 -2.46 4.46
C GLY A 38 -22.86 -2.90 3.81
N GLY A 39 -22.81 -3.18 2.53
CA GLY A 39 -23.94 -3.61 1.71
C GLY A 39 -23.46 -4.36 0.47
N ALA A 40 -24.34 -4.48 -0.53
CA ALA A 40 -23.94 -5.04 -1.82
C ALA A 40 -22.87 -4.17 -2.46
N LEU A 41 -21.85 -4.81 -3.01
CA LEU A 41 -20.79 -4.15 -3.77
C LEU A 41 -21.29 -3.76 -5.16
N PRO A 42 -20.72 -2.76 -5.82
CA PRO A 42 -21.01 -2.49 -7.22
C PRO A 42 -20.75 -3.73 -8.10
N PRO A 43 -21.49 -3.89 -9.20
CA PRO A 43 -21.36 -5.06 -10.06
C PRO A 43 -19.92 -5.32 -10.50
N GLY A 44 -19.47 -6.58 -10.44
CA GLY A 44 -18.16 -7.05 -10.83
C GLY A 44 -17.04 -6.79 -9.80
N TRP A 45 -17.27 -5.99 -8.77
CA TRP A 45 -16.29 -5.72 -7.73
C TRP A 45 -16.26 -6.80 -6.66
N THR A 46 -15.06 -7.07 -6.18
CA THR A 46 -14.78 -7.91 -5.03
C THR A 46 -14.06 -7.07 -3.98
N ALA A 47 -14.46 -7.20 -2.72
CA ALA A 47 -13.77 -6.63 -1.57
C ALA A 47 -13.12 -7.76 -0.75
N ARG A 48 -11.85 -7.59 -0.42
CA ARG A 48 -11.13 -8.50 0.47
C ARG A 48 -10.46 -7.72 1.59
N PRO A 49 -11.06 -7.72 2.79
CA PRO A 49 -10.44 -7.17 3.98
C PRO A 49 -9.17 -7.91 4.37
N ASP A 50 -8.26 -7.24 5.07
CA ASP A 50 -7.06 -7.86 5.63
C ASP A 50 -7.40 -8.68 6.88
N GLY A 51 -6.57 -9.69 7.15
CA GLY A 51 -6.69 -10.55 8.31
C GLY A 51 -8.07 -11.21 8.38
N ASP A 52 -8.70 -11.10 9.55
CA ASP A 52 -10.04 -11.63 9.86
C ASP A 52 -11.14 -10.58 9.66
N GLY A 53 -10.86 -9.50 8.93
CA GLY A 53 -11.80 -8.43 8.66
C GLY A 53 -13.05 -8.94 7.90
N ASP A 54 -14.25 -8.48 8.33
CA ASP A 54 -15.51 -8.86 7.70
C ASP A 54 -15.85 -7.90 6.54
N VAL A 55 -16.15 -8.45 5.37
CA VAL A 55 -16.62 -7.68 4.20
C VAL A 55 -17.89 -6.87 4.50
N LYS A 56 -18.69 -7.28 5.49
CA LYS A 56 -19.85 -6.51 5.98
C LYS A 56 -19.47 -5.17 6.61
N SER A 57 -18.19 -4.99 6.97
CA SER A 57 -17.64 -3.74 7.47
C SER A 57 -17.01 -2.87 6.37
N VAL A 58 -17.29 -3.20 5.09
CA VAL A 58 -16.89 -2.46 3.91
C VAL A 58 -18.14 -1.87 3.24
N LYS A 59 -18.31 -0.56 3.28
CA LYS A 59 -19.29 0.15 2.46
C LYS A 59 -18.60 0.65 1.21
N PHE A 60 -18.94 0.06 0.06
CA PHE A 60 -18.43 0.45 -1.24
C PHE A 60 -19.62 0.53 -2.20
N VAL A 61 -19.92 1.70 -2.68
CA VAL A 61 -21.14 1.97 -3.47
C VAL A 61 -20.80 2.83 -4.69
N THR A 62 -21.57 2.67 -5.75
CA THR A 62 -21.53 3.60 -6.89
C THR A 62 -22.05 4.96 -6.42
N MET A 63 -21.30 6.01 -6.71
CA MET A 63 -21.66 7.41 -6.47
C MET A 63 -21.05 8.24 -7.60
N GLU A 64 -21.89 8.66 -8.53
CA GLU A 64 -21.42 9.37 -9.72
C GLU A 64 -20.76 10.73 -9.37
N PRO A 65 -19.63 11.05 -10.06
CA PRO A 65 -18.86 10.15 -10.94
C PRO A 65 -17.95 9.23 -10.15
N GLY A 66 -18.12 7.89 -10.24
CA GLY A 66 -17.23 6.90 -9.63
C GLY A 66 -17.83 6.16 -8.44
N TYR A 67 -17.07 6.08 -7.33
CA TYR A 67 -17.39 5.23 -6.18
C TYR A 67 -17.13 5.95 -4.86
N HIS A 68 -17.94 5.63 -3.86
CA HIS A 68 -17.70 6.08 -2.48
C HIS A 68 -17.41 4.90 -1.56
N LEU A 69 -16.34 5.04 -0.77
CA LEU A 69 -15.86 4.03 0.15
C LEU A 69 -15.88 4.54 1.59
N THR A 70 -16.40 3.70 2.48
CA THR A 70 -16.28 3.91 3.93
C THR A 70 -15.87 2.57 4.53
N LEU A 71 -14.70 2.50 5.13
CA LEU A 71 -14.12 1.24 5.62
C LEU A 71 -14.00 1.21 7.14
N GLY A 72 -14.21 0.01 7.72
CA GLY A 72 -13.65 -0.38 9.01
C GLY A 72 -12.25 -0.95 8.78
N PRO A 73 -12.10 -2.22 8.34
CA PRO A 73 -10.81 -2.86 8.12
C PRO A 73 -10.13 -2.39 6.84
N ALA A 74 -8.80 -2.47 6.83
CA ALA A 74 -8.02 -2.28 5.61
C ALA A 74 -8.43 -3.32 4.55
N THR A 75 -8.60 -2.88 3.29
CA THR A 75 -9.25 -3.69 2.25
C THR A 75 -8.60 -3.47 0.90
N ILE A 76 -8.49 -4.54 0.09
CA ILE A 76 -8.30 -4.42 -1.36
C ILE A 76 -9.66 -4.57 -2.06
N LEU A 77 -9.83 -3.80 -3.14
CA LEU A 77 -11.04 -3.78 -3.98
C LEU A 77 -10.59 -3.97 -5.42
N TYR A 78 -11.16 -4.95 -6.11
CA TYR A 78 -10.74 -5.30 -7.46
C TYR A 78 -11.84 -5.94 -8.28
N ARG A 79 -11.66 -5.95 -9.60
CA ARG A 79 -12.48 -6.73 -10.55
C ARG A 79 -11.57 -7.72 -11.26
N GLU A 80 -12.03 -8.94 -11.48
CA GLU A 80 -11.28 -9.94 -12.25
C GLU A 80 -11.06 -9.51 -13.71
N SER A 81 -11.94 -8.66 -14.24
CA SER A 81 -11.82 -8.06 -15.58
C SER A 81 -10.65 -7.07 -15.71
N ASP A 82 -10.20 -6.47 -14.61
CA ASP A 82 -9.14 -5.46 -14.62
C ASP A 82 -7.77 -6.14 -14.50
N ARG A 83 -7.48 -7.01 -15.46
CA ARG A 83 -6.25 -7.80 -15.51
C ARG A 83 -5.32 -7.28 -16.60
N ALA A 84 -4.16 -6.79 -16.19
CA ALA A 84 -3.07 -6.45 -17.10
C ALA A 84 -2.37 -7.72 -17.60
N ASN A 85 -1.97 -7.73 -18.88
CA ASN A 85 -1.22 -8.78 -19.53
C ASN A 85 -0.03 -8.15 -20.29
N GLY A 86 1.01 -7.79 -19.57
CA GLY A 86 2.18 -7.07 -20.09
C GLY A 86 2.16 -5.58 -19.73
N PRO A 87 2.70 -4.71 -20.57
CA PRO A 87 2.76 -3.27 -20.32
C PRO A 87 1.37 -2.66 -20.15
N PHE A 88 1.21 -1.81 -19.14
CA PHE A 88 -0.07 -1.18 -18.82
C PHE A 88 0.13 0.21 -18.18
N HIS A 89 -0.94 1.01 -18.20
CA HIS A 89 -1.09 2.21 -17.40
C HIS A 89 -2.40 2.10 -16.62
N THR A 90 -2.35 2.30 -15.31
CA THR A 90 -3.55 2.36 -14.47
C THR A 90 -3.53 3.62 -13.62
N LEU A 91 -4.71 4.17 -13.37
CA LEU A 91 -4.88 5.41 -12.62
C LEU A 91 -6.18 5.43 -11.81
N ALA A 92 -6.22 6.28 -10.80
CA ALA A 92 -7.45 6.69 -10.12
C ALA A 92 -7.24 8.03 -9.41
N THR A 93 -8.28 8.84 -9.36
CA THR A 93 -8.35 10.05 -8.55
C THR A 93 -9.02 9.75 -7.21
N PHE A 94 -8.30 10.00 -6.13
CA PHE A 94 -8.79 9.78 -4.76
C PHE A 94 -9.09 11.10 -4.08
N HIS A 95 -10.27 11.22 -3.52
CA HIS A 95 -10.67 12.33 -2.67
C HIS A 95 -10.84 11.81 -1.24
N GLN A 96 -9.91 12.14 -0.36
CA GLN A 96 -10.09 11.90 1.07
C GLN A 96 -11.12 12.90 1.60
N MET A 97 -12.15 12.42 2.31
CA MET A 97 -13.32 13.22 2.64
C MET A 97 -13.25 13.87 4.01
N LYS A 98 -12.42 13.33 4.91
CA LYS A 98 -12.32 13.81 6.30
C LYS A 98 -11.00 13.46 6.97
N LYS A 99 -10.73 14.18 8.06
CA LYS A 99 -9.60 13.94 8.96
C LYS A 99 -9.77 12.61 9.70
N LEU A 100 -8.66 11.90 9.83
CA LEU A 100 -8.55 10.68 10.63
C LEU A 100 -7.80 10.98 11.94
N LYS A 101 -7.90 10.05 12.88
CA LYS A 101 -7.10 10.09 14.11
C LYS A 101 -5.61 9.88 13.84
N HIS A 102 -5.32 8.96 12.91
CA HIS A 102 -3.99 8.66 12.39
C HIS A 102 -4.02 8.74 10.88
N SER A 103 -2.89 9.12 10.26
CA SER A 103 -2.75 9.16 8.80
C SER A 103 -2.79 7.75 8.24
N GLU A 104 -3.75 7.48 7.36
CA GLU A 104 -3.96 6.18 6.73
C GLU A 104 -3.76 6.25 5.22
N GLY A 105 -3.24 5.13 4.66
CA GLY A 105 -2.87 5.07 3.25
C GLY A 105 -3.99 4.60 2.35
N TYR A 106 -4.06 5.17 1.14
CA TYR A 106 -4.95 4.75 0.06
C TYR A 106 -4.25 4.84 -1.29
N GLY A 107 -4.66 4.01 -2.24
CA GLY A 107 -4.10 4.03 -3.59
C GLY A 107 -4.38 2.77 -4.40
N LEU A 108 -3.41 2.38 -5.21
CA LEU A 108 -3.54 1.37 -6.25
C LEU A 108 -2.82 0.05 -5.89
N ILE A 109 -3.29 -1.05 -6.45
CA ILE A 109 -2.54 -2.31 -6.52
C ILE A 109 -2.25 -2.69 -7.97
N MET A 110 -1.16 -3.43 -8.18
CA MET A 110 -0.76 -4.02 -9.47
C MET A 110 -0.24 -5.44 -9.30
N GLY A 111 -0.26 -6.21 -10.39
CA GLY A 111 0.29 -7.56 -10.43
C GLY A 111 -0.43 -8.55 -9.53
N GLY A 112 -1.73 -8.31 -9.25
CA GLY A 112 -2.53 -9.10 -8.33
C GLY A 112 -2.73 -10.54 -8.77
N GLN A 113 -2.38 -11.49 -7.90
CA GLN A 113 -2.55 -12.93 -8.09
C GLN A 113 -3.07 -13.56 -6.79
N GLY A 114 -3.96 -14.55 -6.91
CA GLY A 114 -4.51 -15.28 -5.74
C GLY A 114 -5.21 -14.37 -4.72
N LEU A 115 -5.78 -13.23 -5.16
CA LEU A 115 -6.23 -12.15 -4.27
C LEU A 115 -7.30 -12.58 -3.25
N ALA A 116 -8.08 -13.60 -3.55
CA ALA A 116 -9.10 -14.14 -2.64
C ALA A 116 -8.49 -15.04 -1.54
N GLY A 117 -7.28 -15.57 -1.74
CA GLY A 117 -6.65 -16.55 -0.87
C GLY A 117 -5.67 -15.96 0.15
N LYS A 118 -5.05 -16.86 0.94
CA LYS A 118 -3.97 -16.49 1.88
C LYS A 118 -2.63 -16.29 1.19
N ASP A 119 -2.46 -16.86 0.00
CA ASP A 119 -1.28 -16.81 -0.88
C ASP A 119 -1.28 -15.60 -1.84
N GLN A 120 -2.14 -14.61 -1.57
CA GLN A 120 -2.26 -13.39 -2.36
C GLN A 120 -0.92 -12.70 -2.59
N LYS A 121 -0.68 -12.25 -3.84
CA LYS A 121 0.51 -11.50 -4.22
C LYS A 121 0.11 -10.25 -4.97
N TYR A 122 0.68 -9.11 -4.61
CA TYR A 122 0.52 -7.84 -5.33
C TYR A 122 1.54 -6.80 -4.86
N THR A 123 1.79 -5.82 -5.69
CA THR A 123 2.46 -4.58 -5.29
C THR A 123 1.40 -3.52 -5.05
N TYR A 124 1.55 -2.71 -4.00
CA TYR A 124 0.67 -1.59 -3.73
C TYR A 124 1.42 -0.27 -3.61
N PHE A 125 0.80 0.76 -4.13
CA PHE A 125 1.26 2.14 -4.13
C PHE A 125 0.23 3.01 -3.42
N LEU A 126 0.61 3.60 -2.31
CA LEU A 126 -0.28 4.39 -1.45
C LEU A 126 0.26 5.79 -1.25
N VAL A 127 -0.67 6.72 -1.00
CA VAL A 127 -0.41 8.04 -0.41
C VAL A 127 -1.22 8.20 0.86
N ARG A 128 -0.86 9.19 1.69
CA ARG A 128 -1.61 9.56 2.90
C ARG A 128 -1.60 11.08 3.12
N ASP A 129 -2.46 11.55 4.02
CA ASP A 129 -2.75 12.98 4.23
C ASP A 129 -1.60 13.79 4.85
N ASP A 130 -0.52 13.16 5.29
CA ASP A 130 0.71 13.85 5.73
C ASP A 130 1.64 14.27 4.57
N GLY A 131 1.30 13.91 3.33
CA GLY A 131 2.07 14.25 2.14
C GLY A 131 3.15 13.24 1.78
N SER A 132 3.02 11.98 2.23
CA SER A 132 3.97 10.92 1.92
C SER A 132 3.35 9.82 1.06
N TYR A 133 4.22 9.06 0.38
CA TYR A 133 3.87 7.86 -0.38
C TYR A 133 4.58 6.63 0.18
N LEU A 134 4.04 5.44 -0.14
CA LEU A 134 4.58 4.13 0.22
C LEU A 134 4.38 3.17 -0.94
N ILE A 135 5.42 2.37 -1.23
CA ILE A 135 5.31 1.25 -2.16
C ILE A 135 5.83 0.00 -1.47
N LYS A 136 5.01 -1.05 -1.44
CA LYS A 136 5.37 -2.35 -0.86
C LYS A 136 4.89 -3.50 -1.74
N ARG A 137 5.53 -4.65 -1.59
CA ARG A 137 5.03 -5.94 -2.11
C ARG A 137 4.38 -6.72 -1.01
N ARG A 138 3.31 -7.40 -1.34
CA ARG A 138 2.70 -8.44 -0.51
C ARG A 138 2.90 -9.80 -1.13
N ASP A 139 3.29 -10.79 -0.31
CA ASP A 139 3.38 -12.21 -0.64
C ASP A 139 2.80 -13.01 0.54
N GLY A 140 1.56 -13.42 0.40
CA GLY A 140 0.77 -13.99 1.49
C GLY A 140 0.61 -13.00 2.65
N GLU A 141 1.07 -13.38 3.83
CA GLU A 141 1.05 -12.54 5.04
C GLU A 141 2.24 -11.58 5.12
N LYS A 142 3.30 -11.82 4.34
CA LYS A 142 4.54 -11.03 4.38
C LYS A 142 4.43 -9.79 3.50
N THR A 143 5.06 -8.72 3.96
CA THR A 143 5.27 -7.52 3.14
C THR A 143 6.75 -7.15 3.12
N SER A 144 7.19 -6.58 1.99
CA SER A 144 8.55 -6.04 1.83
C SER A 144 8.48 -4.66 1.20
N ASP A 145 9.40 -3.79 1.60
CA ASP A 145 9.47 -2.42 1.09
C ASP A 145 10.05 -2.38 -0.33
N VAL A 146 9.45 -1.56 -1.17
CA VAL A 146 10.00 -1.11 -2.46
C VAL A 146 10.49 0.32 -2.32
N SER A 147 9.70 1.21 -1.75
CA SER A 147 10.16 2.53 -1.27
C SER A 147 10.81 2.39 0.12
N LYS A 148 11.51 3.44 0.58
CA LYS A 148 12.11 3.47 1.93
C LYS A 148 11.04 3.79 3.00
N GLY A 149 10.05 2.89 3.18
CA GLY A 149 8.92 3.17 4.05
C GLY A 149 8.09 4.36 3.52
N TRP A 150 7.37 5.04 4.42
CA TRP A 150 6.66 6.28 4.09
C TRP A 150 7.65 7.40 3.76
N THR A 151 7.60 7.87 2.52
CA THR A 151 8.54 8.86 1.97
C THR A 151 7.80 10.13 1.63
N PRO A 152 8.11 11.29 2.25
CA PRO A 152 7.52 12.58 1.91
C PRO A 152 7.86 12.98 0.47
N HIS A 153 6.86 13.52 -0.26
CA HIS A 153 7.07 14.03 -1.61
C HIS A 153 6.15 15.23 -1.90
N PRO A 154 6.65 16.32 -2.51
CA PRO A 154 5.86 17.53 -2.74
C PRO A 154 4.67 17.35 -3.69
N ALA A 155 4.69 16.33 -4.56
CA ALA A 155 3.56 15.99 -5.42
C ALA A 155 2.35 15.46 -4.63
N VAL A 156 2.55 14.86 -3.46
CA VAL A 156 1.46 14.35 -2.62
C VAL A 156 0.81 15.51 -1.87
N LYS A 157 -0.45 15.80 -2.18
CA LYS A 157 -1.21 16.84 -1.49
C LYS A 157 -1.58 16.37 -0.10
N LYS A 158 -1.26 17.22 0.88
CA LYS A 158 -1.62 17.00 2.28
C LYS A 158 -3.10 17.28 2.51
N GLY A 159 -3.64 16.68 3.57
CA GLY A 159 -4.97 17.02 4.07
C GLY A 159 -5.04 18.48 4.54
N ASP A 160 -6.12 19.15 4.22
CA ASP A 160 -6.45 20.47 4.80
C ASP A 160 -6.85 20.36 6.29
N ALA A 161 -7.36 21.43 6.88
CA ALA A 161 -7.77 21.46 8.30
C ALA A 161 -8.88 20.43 8.60
N GLU A 162 -9.73 20.13 7.63
CA GLU A 162 -10.79 19.12 7.70
C GLU A 162 -10.30 17.73 7.29
N GLY A 163 -9.02 17.58 6.90
CA GLY A 163 -8.40 16.34 6.44
C GLY A 163 -8.74 15.97 5.01
N LYS A 164 -9.25 16.92 4.20
CA LYS A 164 -9.59 16.69 2.80
C LYS A 164 -8.36 16.84 1.92
N ALA A 165 -8.15 15.88 1.03
CA ALA A 165 -7.09 15.91 0.03
C ALA A 165 -7.55 15.24 -1.26
N THR A 166 -7.10 15.74 -2.40
CA THR A 166 -7.32 15.09 -3.70
C THR A 166 -5.98 14.77 -4.33
N ASN A 167 -5.77 13.48 -4.64
CA ASN A 167 -4.57 13.00 -5.31
C ASN A 167 -4.95 12.08 -6.48
N LEU A 168 -4.42 12.35 -7.66
CA LEU A 168 -4.38 11.42 -8.79
C LEU A 168 -3.16 10.51 -8.62
N LEU A 169 -3.37 9.21 -8.57
CA LEU A 169 -2.31 8.20 -8.55
C LEU A 169 -2.28 7.45 -9.87
N GLU A 170 -1.07 7.17 -10.34
CA GLU A 170 -0.85 6.45 -11.59
C GLU A 170 0.29 5.45 -11.42
N ILE A 171 0.16 4.28 -12.04
CA ILE A 171 1.24 3.30 -12.22
C ILE A 171 1.40 3.10 -13.72
N ASP A 172 2.56 3.50 -14.24
CA ASP A 172 2.86 3.45 -15.66
C ASP A 172 3.98 2.44 -15.91
N ALA A 173 3.64 1.33 -16.52
CA ALA A 173 4.54 0.27 -16.98
C ALA A 173 4.51 0.16 -18.53
N LYS A 174 3.93 1.14 -19.24
CA LYS A 174 3.72 1.14 -20.67
C LYS A 174 4.69 2.06 -21.41
N GLU A 175 4.96 3.22 -20.87
CA GLU A 175 5.78 4.24 -21.51
C GLU A 175 7.24 3.80 -21.67
N ASN A 176 7.79 3.08 -20.68
CA ASN A 176 9.15 2.57 -20.71
C ASN A 176 9.20 1.07 -20.39
N PRO A 177 9.63 0.20 -21.33
CA PRO A 177 9.60 -1.26 -21.11
C PRO A 177 10.54 -1.76 -20.01
N ASN A 178 11.51 -0.95 -19.58
CA ASN A 178 12.48 -1.31 -18.53
C ASN A 178 12.14 -0.74 -17.17
N LYS A 179 11.12 0.11 -17.07
CA LYS A 179 10.80 0.85 -15.84
C LYS A 179 9.31 0.84 -15.56
N ILE A 180 8.98 0.85 -14.28
CA ILE A 180 7.63 1.13 -13.80
C ILE A 180 7.71 2.46 -13.05
N GLU A 181 6.93 3.44 -13.49
CA GLU A 181 6.84 4.75 -12.86
C GLU A 181 5.60 4.82 -11.98
N PHE A 182 5.79 5.28 -10.76
CA PHE A 182 4.73 5.58 -9.81
C PHE A 182 4.59 7.10 -9.75
N LYS A 183 3.42 7.61 -10.17
CA LYS A 183 3.17 9.05 -10.31
C LYS A 183 2.07 9.51 -9.35
N VAL A 184 2.23 10.71 -8.83
CA VAL A 184 1.20 11.42 -8.07
C VAL A 184 1.01 12.79 -8.68
N ASN A 185 -0.22 13.15 -9.03
CA ASN A 185 -0.58 14.44 -9.62
C ASN A 185 0.32 14.80 -10.83
N GLY A 186 0.59 13.79 -11.69
CA GLY A 186 1.41 13.94 -12.90
C GLY A 186 2.93 13.98 -12.67
N GLN A 187 3.42 13.83 -11.44
CA GLN A 187 4.85 13.80 -11.13
C GLN A 187 5.29 12.40 -10.71
N THR A 188 6.39 11.89 -11.29
CA THR A 188 7.00 10.64 -10.88
C THR A 188 7.60 10.77 -9.49
N VAL A 189 7.07 10.01 -8.53
CA VAL A 189 7.54 9.98 -7.14
C VAL A 189 8.50 8.83 -6.88
N HIS A 190 8.41 7.76 -7.70
CA HIS A 190 9.30 6.61 -7.62
C HIS A 190 9.40 5.92 -8.98
N THR A 191 10.56 5.30 -9.23
CA THR A 191 10.81 4.46 -10.41
C THR A 191 11.41 3.14 -9.96
N ALA A 192 10.87 2.03 -10.45
CA ALA A 192 11.38 0.68 -10.22
C ALA A 192 11.79 0.01 -11.54
N ASP A 193 12.68 -0.98 -11.45
CA ASP A 193 13.03 -1.84 -12.58
C ASP A 193 11.85 -2.77 -12.91
N ALA A 194 11.39 -2.77 -14.15
CA ALA A 194 10.27 -3.61 -14.59
C ALA A 194 10.55 -5.13 -14.45
N ARG A 195 11.83 -5.54 -14.44
CA ARG A 195 12.22 -6.94 -14.22
C ARG A 195 12.01 -7.42 -12.79
N GLU A 196 11.90 -6.50 -11.83
CA GLU A 196 11.72 -6.81 -10.42
C GLU A 196 10.26 -6.87 -10.00
N MET A 197 9.32 -6.51 -10.88
CA MET A 197 7.89 -6.44 -10.58
C MET A 197 7.06 -7.13 -11.66
N SER A 198 5.99 -7.81 -11.25
CA SER A 198 5.04 -8.37 -12.21
C SER A 198 4.16 -7.28 -12.80
N THR A 199 4.16 -7.17 -14.13
CA THR A 199 3.20 -6.38 -14.92
C THR A 199 1.99 -7.19 -15.35
N ASN A 200 1.96 -8.49 -15.00
CA ASN A 200 0.84 -9.39 -15.27
C ASN A 200 0.03 -9.61 -14.01
N GLY A 201 -1.27 -9.43 -14.08
CA GLY A 201 -2.17 -9.66 -12.95
C GLY A 201 -3.20 -8.55 -12.78
N ILE A 202 -4.01 -8.68 -11.74
CA ILE A 202 -5.11 -7.76 -11.46
C ILE A 202 -4.55 -6.42 -10.98
N VAL A 203 -5.13 -5.33 -11.48
CA VAL A 203 -5.02 -3.99 -10.90
C VAL A 203 -6.28 -3.68 -10.11
N GLY A 204 -6.17 -2.81 -9.11
CA GLY A 204 -7.30 -2.46 -8.24
C GLY A 204 -6.93 -1.37 -7.24
N LEU A 205 -7.74 -1.27 -6.19
CA LEU A 205 -7.59 -0.29 -5.14
C LEU A 205 -7.10 -0.95 -3.85
N ARG A 206 -6.26 -0.25 -3.10
CA ARG A 206 -5.90 -0.59 -1.72
C ARG A 206 -6.23 0.60 -0.83
N VAL A 207 -7.02 0.35 0.22
CA VAL A 207 -7.45 1.38 1.16
C VAL A 207 -7.25 0.85 2.57
N ASN A 208 -6.51 1.57 3.38
CA ASN A 208 -6.28 1.21 4.76
C ASN A 208 -7.52 1.51 5.63
N HIS A 209 -7.46 1.13 6.89
CA HIS A 209 -8.61 1.15 7.77
C HIS A 209 -9.14 2.57 8.06
N ASN A 210 -10.41 2.66 8.47
CA ASN A 210 -11.09 3.88 8.90
C ASN A 210 -11.24 5.00 7.87
N LEU A 211 -10.77 4.79 6.62
CA LEU A 211 -10.85 5.78 5.56
C LEU A 211 -12.28 6.00 5.06
N ASP A 212 -12.50 7.23 4.57
CA ASP A 212 -13.70 7.71 3.92
C ASP A 212 -13.26 8.43 2.65
N LEU A 213 -13.45 7.79 1.50
CA LEU A 213 -12.93 8.21 0.22
C LEU A 213 -14.02 8.29 -0.84
N HIS A 214 -13.87 9.24 -1.76
CA HIS A 214 -14.51 9.15 -3.07
C HIS A 214 -13.42 8.87 -4.12
N VAL A 215 -13.67 7.93 -5.03
CA VAL A 215 -12.73 7.48 -6.05
C VAL A 215 -13.34 7.67 -7.42
N GLN A 216 -12.63 8.37 -8.30
CA GLN A 216 -13.05 8.65 -9.67
C GLN A 216 -12.00 8.13 -10.65
N ASP A 217 -12.41 7.98 -11.90
CA ASP A 217 -11.54 7.73 -13.06
C ASP A 217 -10.67 6.47 -12.93
N PHE A 218 -11.09 5.47 -12.10
CA PHE A 218 -10.34 4.23 -12.05
C PHE A 218 -10.36 3.52 -13.40
N ALA A 219 -9.19 3.39 -14.01
CA ALA A 219 -9.02 2.81 -15.34
C ALA A 219 -7.77 1.95 -15.45
N LEU A 220 -7.82 0.97 -16.38
CA LEU A 220 -6.69 0.18 -16.85
C LEU A 220 -6.59 0.35 -18.38
N HIS A 221 -5.44 0.81 -18.87
CA HIS A 221 -5.09 0.95 -20.27
C HIS A 221 -3.96 -0.02 -20.62
N GLN A 222 -4.16 -0.86 -21.61
CA GLN A 222 -3.18 -1.82 -22.14
C GLN A 222 -2.72 -1.44 -23.53
#